data_518a1340d3e90de89cd07ef03c84c6d1
#
_entry.id   518a1340d3e90de89cd07ef03c84c6d1
#
_cell.length_a   1.000
_cell.length_b   1.000
_cell.length_c   1.000
_cell.angle_alpha   90.00
_cell.angle_beta   90.00
_cell.angle_gamma   90.00
#
_symmetry.space_group_name_H-M   'P 1'
#
loop_
_entity.id
_entity.type
_entity.pdbx_description
1 polymer ?
#
loop_
_entity_poly.entity_id
_entity_poly.type
_entity_poly.pdbx_seq_one_letter_code
_entity_poly.pdbx_strand_id
1 'polypeptide(L)'
;MGRVQDKIILLTGGAMGLGRASAKRLSEEGARVLITDHNAEAGAATAAELGENVEFLEQDVTNPDRWNEVIAHVEAEYGRLDVLVNNAAVTVFGSIADVSYEDFRRCYNVDVDSIFLGCKAALPLMSKTGGSIINFSSAAAINASADLVAYNSAKAAIPMMTKSIALYCAREKNGVRVNAVLPGTIMTPNVRSVIDGTPNPAETEEAFSLAQPVGHMGEPDDVAHLLVYLASDESKFATGAAFAVDGGLSI
;
A
#
# COMPACT_ATOMS: atom_id res chain seq x y z
N MET A 1 -20.21 -16.24 0.66
CA MET A 1 -19.03 -16.37 -0.20
C MET A 1 -18.34 -15.02 -0.16
N GLY A 2 -17.07 -14.97 0.24
CA GLY A 2 -16.33 -13.70 0.36
C GLY A 2 -16.10 -13.05 -1.01
N ARG A 3 -15.93 -11.72 -1.00
CA ARG A 3 -15.78 -10.91 -2.24
C ARG A 3 -14.46 -11.18 -2.97
N VAL A 4 -13.46 -11.74 -2.29
CA VAL A 4 -12.16 -12.13 -2.82
C VAL A 4 -11.83 -13.60 -2.56
N GLN A 5 -12.89 -14.44 -2.52
CA GLN A 5 -12.78 -15.86 -2.24
C GLN A 5 -11.73 -16.56 -3.11
N ASP A 6 -10.81 -17.29 -2.48
CA ASP A 6 -9.74 -18.08 -3.09
C ASP A 6 -8.72 -17.28 -3.93
N LYS A 7 -8.72 -15.94 -3.85
CA LYS A 7 -7.69 -15.10 -4.50
C LYS A 7 -6.38 -15.21 -3.73
N ILE A 8 -5.28 -15.30 -4.47
CA ILE A 8 -3.91 -15.25 -3.94
C ILE A 8 -3.44 -13.81 -3.99
N ILE A 9 -3.12 -13.25 -2.82
CA ILE A 9 -2.79 -11.85 -2.62
C ILE A 9 -1.39 -11.73 -2.00
N LEU A 10 -0.50 -10.96 -2.64
CA LEU A 10 0.77 -10.52 -2.06
C LEU A 10 0.63 -9.07 -1.58
N LEU A 11 0.91 -8.81 -0.30
CA LEU A 11 0.78 -7.49 0.32
C LEU A 11 2.06 -7.12 1.07
N THR A 12 2.69 -6.00 0.67
CA THR A 12 3.93 -5.51 1.32
C THR A 12 3.64 -4.56 2.47
N GLY A 13 4.52 -4.54 3.49
CA GLY A 13 4.31 -3.72 4.69
C GLY A 13 3.13 -4.23 5.53
N GLY A 14 2.98 -5.57 5.62
CA GLY A 14 1.82 -6.21 6.23
C GLY A 14 1.87 -6.38 7.73
N ALA A 15 3.01 -6.07 8.39
CA ALA A 15 3.19 -6.32 9.81
C ALA A 15 2.34 -5.41 10.71
N MET A 16 1.94 -4.22 10.26
CA MET A 16 1.20 -3.26 11.08
C MET A 16 0.34 -2.30 10.25
N GLY A 17 -0.41 -1.44 10.94
CA GLY A 17 -1.13 -0.30 10.36
C GLY A 17 -2.09 -0.69 9.25
N LEU A 18 -2.03 0.04 8.13
CA LEU A 18 -2.88 -0.17 6.96
C LEU A 18 -2.67 -1.56 6.33
N GLY A 19 -1.42 -2.02 6.26
CA GLY A 19 -1.10 -3.34 5.71
C GLY A 19 -1.74 -4.46 6.51
N ARG A 20 -1.61 -4.45 7.85
CA ARG A 20 -2.23 -5.46 8.73
C ARG A 20 -3.77 -5.43 8.65
N ALA A 21 -4.38 -4.24 8.70
CA ALA A 21 -5.83 -4.11 8.58
C ALA A 21 -6.34 -4.61 7.22
N SER A 22 -5.62 -4.30 6.15
CA SER A 22 -5.92 -4.78 4.79
C SER A 22 -5.80 -6.29 4.69
N ALA A 23 -4.71 -6.88 5.22
CA ALA A 23 -4.52 -8.34 5.23
C ALA A 23 -5.64 -9.05 6.00
N LYS A 24 -6.02 -8.51 7.18
CA LYS A 24 -7.14 -9.00 7.98
C LYS A 24 -8.43 -9.01 7.16
N ARG A 25 -8.81 -7.87 6.57
CA ARG A 25 -10.07 -7.75 5.84
C ARG A 25 -10.10 -8.64 4.59
N LEU A 26 -8.98 -8.72 3.85
CA LEU A 26 -8.88 -9.58 2.67
C LEU A 26 -8.99 -11.07 3.03
N SER A 27 -8.37 -11.51 4.14
CA SER A 27 -8.47 -12.89 4.62
C SER A 27 -9.88 -13.23 5.12
N GLU A 28 -10.55 -12.31 5.82
CA GLU A 28 -11.96 -12.45 6.25
C GLU A 28 -12.92 -12.58 5.04
N GLU A 29 -12.58 -11.97 3.91
CA GLU A 29 -13.31 -12.06 2.65
C GLU A 29 -12.88 -13.27 1.77
N GLY A 30 -12.12 -14.21 2.37
CA GLY A 30 -11.82 -15.52 1.80
C GLY A 30 -10.56 -15.60 0.94
N ALA A 31 -9.70 -14.58 0.93
CA ALA A 31 -8.42 -14.63 0.23
C ALA A 31 -7.36 -15.39 1.03
N ARG A 32 -6.38 -15.98 0.32
CA ARG A 32 -5.07 -16.31 0.88
C ARG A 32 -4.14 -15.11 0.72
N VAL A 33 -3.60 -14.63 1.83
CA VAL A 33 -2.80 -13.39 1.85
C VAL A 33 -1.39 -13.72 2.29
N LEU A 34 -0.41 -13.53 1.40
CA LEU A 34 0.99 -13.51 1.75
C LEU A 34 1.37 -12.08 2.10
N ILE A 35 1.63 -11.81 3.37
CA ILE A 35 2.15 -10.53 3.82
C ILE A 35 3.67 -10.55 3.83
N THR A 36 4.29 -9.42 3.46
CA THR A 36 5.72 -9.23 3.62
C THR A 36 6.04 -7.98 4.42
N ASP A 37 7.14 -8.02 5.17
CA ASP A 37 7.65 -6.87 5.91
C ASP A 37 9.15 -7.06 6.19
N HIS A 38 9.87 -5.97 6.45
CA HIS A 38 11.28 -6.04 6.90
C HIS A 38 11.39 -6.38 8.39
N ASN A 39 10.31 -6.19 9.15
CA ASN A 39 10.24 -6.57 10.57
C ASN A 39 9.72 -8.00 10.70
N ALA A 40 10.67 -8.96 10.77
CA ALA A 40 10.37 -10.38 10.82
C ALA A 40 9.51 -10.77 12.03
N GLU A 41 9.79 -10.21 13.21
CA GLU A 41 9.06 -10.52 14.45
C GLU A 41 7.61 -10.05 14.37
N ALA A 42 7.39 -8.79 14.01
CA ALA A 42 6.05 -8.23 13.90
C ALA A 42 5.24 -8.88 12.76
N GLY A 43 5.89 -9.21 11.63
CA GLY A 43 5.25 -9.89 10.51
C GLY A 43 4.77 -11.29 10.87
N ALA A 44 5.63 -12.08 11.52
CA ALA A 44 5.29 -13.42 11.99
C ALA A 44 4.15 -13.38 13.03
N ALA A 45 4.21 -12.45 13.99
CA ALA A 45 3.15 -12.26 14.97
C ALA A 45 1.81 -11.92 14.34
N THR A 46 1.81 -11.01 13.35
CA THR A 46 0.60 -10.62 12.61
C THR A 46 0.02 -11.81 11.82
N ALA A 47 0.83 -12.57 11.11
CA ALA A 47 0.34 -13.75 10.39
C ALA A 47 -0.26 -14.78 11.34
N ALA A 48 0.40 -15.07 12.48
CA ALA A 48 -0.12 -15.99 13.49
C ALA A 48 -1.46 -15.53 14.08
N GLU A 49 -1.63 -14.24 14.33
CA GLU A 49 -2.87 -13.64 14.83
C GLU A 49 -4.01 -13.72 13.81
N LEU A 50 -3.72 -13.46 12.53
CA LEU A 50 -4.73 -13.43 11.47
C LEU A 50 -5.14 -14.82 10.97
N GLY A 51 -4.39 -15.87 11.34
CA GLY A 51 -4.75 -17.28 11.13
C GLY A 51 -4.28 -17.88 9.82
N GLU A 52 -4.77 -19.08 9.53
CA GLU A 52 -4.23 -19.99 8.47
C GLU A 52 -4.30 -19.46 7.04
N ASN A 53 -5.11 -18.44 6.79
CA ASN A 53 -5.20 -17.80 5.49
C ASN A 53 -4.15 -16.70 5.27
N VAL A 54 -3.30 -16.41 6.28
CA VAL A 54 -2.26 -15.39 6.20
C VAL A 54 -0.90 -16.02 6.43
N GLU A 55 -0.01 -15.87 5.47
CA GLU A 55 1.39 -16.30 5.51
C GLU A 55 2.30 -15.08 5.60
N PHE A 56 3.48 -15.23 6.20
CA PHE A 56 4.48 -14.17 6.29
C PHE A 56 5.81 -14.58 5.66
N LEU A 57 6.41 -13.67 4.88
CA LEU A 57 7.80 -13.74 4.45
C LEU A 57 8.52 -12.42 4.78
N GLU A 58 9.73 -12.52 5.33
CA GLU A 58 10.59 -11.36 5.51
C GLU A 58 11.01 -10.80 4.15
N GLN A 59 10.86 -9.47 3.96
CA GLN A 59 11.24 -8.79 2.73
C GLN A 59 11.67 -7.34 2.98
N ASP A 60 12.85 -6.98 2.52
CA ASP A 60 13.20 -5.60 2.21
C ASP A 60 12.72 -5.31 0.76
N VAL A 61 11.71 -4.46 0.63
CA VAL A 61 11.12 -4.10 -0.67
C VAL A 61 12.06 -3.30 -1.57
N THR A 62 13.17 -2.79 -1.04
CA THR A 62 14.19 -2.08 -1.82
C THR A 62 15.18 -3.03 -2.51
N ASN A 63 15.15 -4.31 -2.17
CA ASN A 63 16.04 -5.33 -2.74
C ASN A 63 15.39 -6.03 -3.95
N PRO A 64 15.94 -5.85 -5.19
CA PRO A 64 15.38 -6.45 -6.40
C PRO A 64 15.44 -7.98 -6.41
N ASP A 65 16.50 -8.58 -5.84
CA ASP A 65 16.66 -10.04 -5.82
C ASP A 65 15.62 -10.66 -4.90
N ARG A 66 15.34 -10.01 -3.77
CA ARG A 66 14.31 -10.47 -2.83
C ARG A 66 12.91 -10.47 -3.45
N TRP A 67 12.59 -9.52 -4.33
CA TRP A 67 11.36 -9.56 -5.10
C TRP A 67 11.24 -10.80 -5.97
N ASN A 68 12.32 -11.18 -6.67
CA ASN A 68 12.33 -12.40 -7.49
C ASN A 68 12.12 -13.66 -6.66
N GLU A 69 12.74 -13.75 -5.47
CA GLU A 69 12.55 -14.87 -4.54
C GLU A 69 11.10 -14.96 -4.02
N VAL A 70 10.49 -13.84 -3.62
CA VAL A 70 9.12 -13.79 -3.14
C VAL A 70 8.13 -14.19 -4.24
N ILE A 71 8.29 -13.69 -5.46
CA ILE A 71 7.42 -14.09 -6.58
C ILE A 71 7.62 -15.57 -6.96
N ALA A 72 8.85 -16.08 -6.92
CA ALA A 72 9.11 -17.51 -7.14
C ALA A 72 8.45 -18.39 -6.08
N HIS A 73 8.46 -17.96 -4.81
CA HIS A 73 7.72 -18.64 -3.74
C HIS A 73 6.21 -18.65 -4.03
N VAL A 74 5.62 -17.50 -4.37
CA VAL A 74 4.19 -17.41 -4.73
C VAL A 74 3.86 -18.35 -5.89
N GLU A 75 4.69 -18.39 -6.93
CA GLU A 75 4.47 -19.28 -8.08
C GLU A 75 4.57 -20.76 -7.70
N ALA A 76 5.55 -21.12 -6.88
CA ALA A 76 5.75 -22.51 -6.44
C ALA A 76 4.62 -23.03 -5.55
N GLU A 77 4.16 -22.21 -4.59
CA GLU A 77 3.14 -22.62 -3.61
C GLU A 77 1.70 -22.51 -4.15
N TYR A 78 1.42 -21.49 -4.99
CA TYR A 78 0.05 -21.20 -5.41
C TYR A 78 -0.19 -21.27 -6.92
N GLY A 79 0.87 -21.28 -7.74
CA GLY A 79 0.81 -21.34 -9.20
C GLY A 79 0.30 -20.05 -9.89
N ARG A 80 -0.16 -19.05 -9.10
CA ARG A 80 -0.71 -17.78 -9.62
C ARG A 80 -0.59 -16.66 -8.59
N LEU A 81 -0.73 -15.43 -9.06
CA LEU A 81 -0.91 -14.24 -8.23
C LEU A 81 -2.09 -13.42 -8.77
N ASP A 82 -3.16 -13.29 -7.98
CA ASP A 82 -4.37 -12.56 -8.39
C ASP A 82 -4.31 -11.07 -8.02
N VAL A 83 -3.65 -10.74 -6.89
CA VAL A 83 -3.56 -9.35 -6.44
C VAL A 83 -2.17 -9.06 -5.88
N LEU A 84 -1.58 -7.93 -6.32
CA LEU A 84 -0.40 -7.34 -5.69
C LEU A 84 -0.81 -6.03 -5.00
N VAL A 85 -0.51 -5.90 -3.70
CA VAL A 85 -0.70 -4.67 -2.94
C VAL A 85 0.67 -4.12 -2.52
N ASN A 86 1.10 -3.07 -3.19
CA ASN A 86 2.31 -2.31 -2.84
C ASN A 86 1.95 -1.27 -1.77
N ASN A 87 2.02 -1.66 -0.49
CA ASN A 87 1.66 -0.83 0.66
C ASN A 87 2.87 -0.38 1.49
N ALA A 88 3.99 -1.09 1.47
CA ALA A 88 5.20 -0.70 2.22
C ALA A 88 5.61 0.75 1.90
N ALA A 89 5.87 1.53 2.94
CA ALA A 89 6.21 2.94 2.83
C ALA A 89 6.94 3.46 4.06
N VAL A 90 7.65 4.58 3.90
CA VAL A 90 8.24 5.37 4.98
C VAL A 90 7.79 6.82 4.87
N THR A 91 7.52 7.45 6.00
CA THR A 91 7.29 8.90 6.03
C THR A 91 8.58 9.59 6.44
N VAL A 92 9.10 10.45 5.56
CA VAL A 92 10.26 11.28 5.83
C VAL A 92 9.78 12.72 6.04
N PHE A 93 9.94 13.20 7.27
CA PHE A 93 9.66 14.59 7.61
C PHE A 93 10.89 15.46 7.34
N GLY A 94 10.67 16.66 6.87
CA GLY A 94 11.68 17.68 6.65
C GLY A 94 11.32 18.62 5.49
N SER A 95 11.68 19.90 5.69
CA SER A 95 11.56 20.93 4.64
C SER A 95 12.68 20.79 3.60
N ILE A 96 12.60 21.57 2.53
CA ILE A 96 13.68 21.64 1.52
C ILE A 96 15.03 22.10 2.13
N ALA A 97 15.00 22.80 3.26
CA ALA A 97 16.20 23.24 3.94
C ALA A 97 16.82 22.16 4.88
N ASP A 98 15.99 21.25 5.40
CA ASP A 98 16.38 20.34 6.49
C ASP A 98 16.57 18.90 6.04
N VAL A 99 15.81 18.43 5.02
CA VAL A 99 15.88 17.04 4.58
C VAL A 99 17.25 16.75 3.95
N SER A 100 17.91 15.69 4.44
CA SER A 100 19.16 15.23 3.84
C SER A 100 18.90 14.57 2.48
N TYR A 101 19.92 14.58 1.59
CA TYR A 101 19.81 13.84 0.33
C TYR A 101 19.67 12.32 0.57
N GLU A 102 20.28 11.81 1.63
CA GLU A 102 20.17 10.40 2.03
C GLU A 102 18.73 10.06 2.41
N ASP A 103 18.08 10.86 3.25
CA ASP A 103 16.68 10.66 3.64
C ASP A 103 15.72 10.83 2.48
N PHE A 104 15.98 11.81 1.61
CA PHE A 104 15.23 11.97 0.37
C PHE A 104 15.31 10.70 -0.50
N ARG A 105 16.52 10.15 -0.71
CA ARG A 105 16.71 8.92 -1.47
C ARG A 105 16.09 7.71 -0.79
N ARG A 106 16.19 7.61 0.54
CA ARG A 106 15.53 6.54 1.31
C ARG A 106 14.01 6.55 1.10
N CYS A 107 13.38 7.73 1.13
CA CYS A 107 11.97 7.87 0.84
C CYS A 107 11.61 7.36 -0.58
N TYR A 108 12.38 7.76 -1.59
CA TYR A 108 12.16 7.31 -2.97
C TYR A 108 12.38 5.81 -3.14
N ASN A 109 13.46 5.27 -2.57
CA ASN A 109 13.77 3.84 -2.68
C ASN A 109 12.63 2.97 -2.11
N VAL A 110 12.09 3.37 -0.94
CA VAL A 110 11.02 2.61 -0.30
C VAL A 110 9.65 2.87 -0.94
N ASP A 111 9.31 4.14 -1.26
CA ASP A 111 7.95 4.50 -1.64
C ASP A 111 7.69 4.46 -3.15
N VAL A 112 8.75 4.58 -3.98
CA VAL A 112 8.63 4.65 -5.44
C VAL A 112 9.31 3.46 -6.12
N ASP A 113 10.61 3.26 -5.85
CA ASP A 113 11.40 2.23 -6.52
C ASP A 113 10.88 0.83 -6.16
N SER A 114 10.44 0.60 -4.91
CA SER A 114 9.83 -0.66 -4.48
C SER A 114 8.58 -1.01 -5.27
N ILE A 115 7.70 -0.02 -5.55
CA ILE A 115 6.48 -0.23 -6.35
C ILE A 115 6.85 -0.63 -7.79
N PHE A 116 7.85 0.04 -8.37
CA PHE A 116 8.36 -0.33 -9.69
C PHE A 116 8.90 -1.77 -9.68
N LEU A 117 9.72 -2.13 -8.68
CA LEU A 117 10.30 -3.47 -8.54
C LEU A 117 9.20 -4.54 -8.38
N GLY A 118 8.23 -4.29 -7.49
CA GLY A 118 7.11 -5.21 -7.27
C GLY A 118 6.26 -5.41 -8.50
N CYS A 119 5.86 -4.34 -9.18
CA CYS A 119 5.11 -4.43 -10.43
C CYS A 119 5.91 -5.20 -11.50
N LYS A 120 7.21 -4.90 -11.66
CA LYS A 120 8.07 -5.54 -12.65
C LYS A 120 8.24 -7.04 -12.37
N ALA A 121 8.43 -7.45 -11.11
CA ALA A 121 8.60 -8.84 -10.72
C ALA A 121 7.29 -9.64 -10.83
N ALA A 122 6.17 -9.06 -10.39
CA ALA A 122 4.88 -9.77 -10.34
C ALA A 122 4.20 -9.89 -11.72
N LEU A 123 4.38 -8.90 -12.60
CA LEU A 123 3.62 -8.80 -13.85
C LEU A 123 3.74 -10.02 -14.76
N PRO A 124 4.90 -10.69 -14.93
CA PRO A 124 4.98 -11.91 -15.75
C PRO A 124 4.08 -13.05 -15.25
N LEU A 125 3.99 -13.25 -13.93
CA LEU A 125 3.12 -14.26 -13.33
C LEU A 125 1.65 -13.85 -13.46
N MET A 126 1.29 -12.61 -13.10
CA MET A 126 -0.07 -12.08 -13.17
C MET A 126 -0.63 -12.05 -14.60
N SER A 127 0.22 -11.84 -15.61
CA SER A 127 -0.20 -11.81 -17.03
C SER A 127 -0.72 -13.16 -17.54
N LYS A 128 -0.49 -14.26 -16.81
CA LYS A 128 -0.99 -15.59 -17.18
C LYS A 128 -2.49 -15.74 -16.93
N THR A 129 -3.03 -15.03 -15.93
CA THR A 129 -4.42 -15.17 -15.47
C THR A 129 -5.19 -13.86 -15.38
N GLY A 130 -4.50 -12.73 -15.55
CA GLY A 130 -5.02 -11.40 -15.20
C GLY A 130 -4.95 -11.15 -13.70
N GLY A 131 -5.44 -9.99 -13.25
CA GLY A 131 -5.45 -9.66 -11.82
C GLY A 131 -5.55 -8.18 -11.51
N SER A 132 -5.18 -7.79 -10.29
CA SER A 132 -5.23 -6.41 -9.79
C SER A 132 -3.94 -6.00 -9.10
N ILE A 133 -3.34 -4.89 -9.52
CA ILE A 133 -2.24 -4.24 -8.80
C ILE A 133 -2.79 -2.99 -8.10
N ILE A 134 -2.52 -2.84 -6.80
CA ILE A 134 -2.98 -1.74 -5.97
C ILE A 134 -1.76 -1.06 -5.36
N ASN A 135 -1.50 0.18 -5.74
CA ASN A 135 -0.34 0.95 -5.29
C ASN A 135 -0.77 1.99 -4.24
N PHE A 136 -0.16 1.97 -3.06
CA PHE A 136 -0.43 2.96 -2.03
C PHE A 136 0.32 4.27 -2.28
N SER A 137 -0.43 5.29 -2.64
CA SER A 137 -0.03 6.68 -2.62
C SER A 137 -0.48 7.35 -1.30
N SER A 138 -0.93 8.57 -1.33
CA SER A 138 -1.43 9.34 -0.18
C SER A 138 -2.20 10.56 -0.69
N ALA A 139 -3.09 11.15 0.11
CA ALA A 139 -3.59 12.50 -0.10
C ALA A 139 -2.46 13.54 -0.20
N ALA A 140 -1.31 13.26 0.44
CA ALA A 140 -0.06 14.03 0.31
C ALA A 140 0.52 14.08 -1.12
N ALA A 141 0.02 13.27 -2.05
CA ALA A 141 0.35 13.36 -3.48
C ALA A 141 -0.32 14.57 -4.16
N ILE A 142 -1.39 15.09 -3.55
CA ILE A 142 -2.21 16.21 -4.05
C ILE A 142 -2.05 17.41 -3.14
N ASN A 143 -2.12 17.21 -1.81
CA ASN A 143 -1.93 18.26 -0.80
C ASN A 143 -0.48 18.29 -0.33
N ALA A 144 0.23 19.37 -0.68
CA ALA A 144 1.61 19.55 -0.27
C ALA A 144 1.71 20.14 1.15
N SER A 145 2.73 19.69 1.89
CA SER A 145 3.17 20.32 3.14
C SER A 145 4.61 20.81 2.98
N ALA A 146 4.94 21.96 3.56
CA ALA A 146 6.30 22.49 3.56
C ALA A 146 7.32 21.53 4.22
N ASP A 147 6.86 20.70 5.14
CA ASP A 147 7.70 19.80 5.95
C ASP A 147 7.69 18.33 5.46
N LEU A 148 7.26 18.09 4.22
CA LEU A 148 7.15 16.75 3.63
C LEU A 148 7.70 16.69 2.19
N VAL A 149 8.75 17.46 1.86
CA VAL A 149 9.23 17.59 0.48
C VAL A 149 9.56 16.25 -0.17
N ALA A 150 10.23 15.33 0.54
CA ALA A 150 10.55 13.99 0.04
C ALA A 150 9.27 13.14 -0.13
N TYR A 151 8.45 13.09 0.90
CA TYR A 151 7.24 12.27 0.93
C TYR A 151 6.19 12.75 -0.09
N ASN A 152 5.88 14.06 -0.15
CA ASN A 152 4.96 14.60 -1.13
C ASN A 152 5.38 14.26 -2.56
N SER A 153 6.66 14.47 -2.89
CA SER A 153 7.16 14.20 -4.24
C SER A 153 7.16 12.71 -4.57
N ALA A 154 7.53 11.85 -3.63
CA ALA A 154 7.48 10.40 -3.80
C ALA A 154 6.04 9.91 -4.01
N LYS A 155 5.10 10.33 -3.15
CA LYS A 155 3.69 9.93 -3.26
C LYS A 155 3.02 10.48 -4.53
N ALA A 156 3.41 11.66 -5.01
CA ALA A 156 2.92 12.22 -6.28
C ALA A 156 3.39 11.43 -7.52
N ALA A 157 4.54 10.76 -7.47
CA ALA A 157 5.02 9.92 -8.56
C ALA A 157 4.14 8.68 -8.79
N ILE A 158 3.54 8.13 -7.73
CA ILE A 158 2.83 6.84 -7.75
C ILE A 158 1.58 6.85 -8.65
N PRO A 159 0.67 7.84 -8.60
CA PRO A 159 -0.49 7.87 -9.49
C PRO A 159 -0.09 7.93 -10.97
N MET A 160 0.97 8.63 -11.33
CA MET A 160 1.42 8.70 -12.71
C MET A 160 2.07 7.39 -13.17
N MET A 161 2.90 6.75 -12.33
CA MET A 161 3.45 5.41 -12.59
C MET A 161 2.33 4.37 -12.74
N THR A 162 1.32 4.42 -11.87
CA THR A 162 0.11 3.58 -11.94
C THR A 162 -0.60 3.68 -13.29
N LYS A 163 -0.82 4.90 -13.79
CA LYS A 163 -1.42 5.14 -15.12
C LYS A 163 -0.58 4.54 -16.24
N SER A 164 0.73 4.74 -16.19
CA SER A 164 1.66 4.22 -17.20
C SER A 164 1.63 2.68 -17.26
N ILE A 165 1.66 2.02 -16.10
CA ILE A 165 1.59 0.55 -16.01
C ILE A 165 0.22 0.05 -16.46
N ALA A 166 -0.87 0.72 -16.08
CA ALA A 166 -2.23 0.35 -16.52
C ALA A 166 -2.38 0.42 -18.05
N LEU A 167 -1.84 1.46 -18.69
CA LEU A 167 -1.85 1.60 -20.15
C LEU A 167 -1.01 0.50 -20.83
N TYR A 168 0.13 0.13 -20.24
CA TYR A 168 0.93 -1.00 -20.72
C TYR A 168 0.11 -2.30 -20.66
N CYS A 169 -0.50 -2.62 -19.50
CA CYS A 169 -1.31 -3.81 -19.32
C CYS A 169 -2.50 -3.88 -20.32
N ALA A 170 -3.16 -2.73 -20.54
CA ALA A 170 -4.26 -2.63 -21.49
C ALA A 170 -3.80 -2.87 -22.95
N ARG A 171 -2.63 -2.33 -23.33
CA ARG A 171 -2.03 -2.55 -24.66
C ARG A 171 -1.67 -4.03 -24.88
N GLU A 172 -1.08 -4.67 -23.88
CA GLU A 172 -0.70 -6.09 -23.92
C GLU A 172 -1.91 -7.03 -23.77
N LYS A 173 -3.08 -6.51 -23.43
CA LYS A 173 -4.33 -7.28 -23.20
C LYS A 173 -4.15 -8.42 -22.19
N ASN A 174 -3.30 -8.25 -21.18
CA ASN A 174 -2.94 -9.28 -20.22
C ASN A 174 -3.95 -9.45 -19.06
N GLY A 175 -5.03 -8.67 -19.04
CA GLY A 175 -6.08 -8.76 -18.03
C GLY A 175 -5.72 -8.17 -16.67
N VAL A 176 -4.54 -7.54 -16.52
CA VAL A 176 -4.12 -6.92 -15.26
C VAL A 176 -4.61 -5.48 -15.19
N ARG A 177 -5.34 -5.15 -14.11
CA ARG A 177 -5.75 -3.78 -13.76
C ARG A 177 -4.75 -3.18 -12.78
N VAL A 178 -4.52 -1.88 -12.83
CA VAL A 178 -3.58 -1.20 -11.95
C VAL A 178 -4.20 0.10 -11.45
N ASN A 179 -4.34 0.26 -10.12
CA ASN A 179 -4.94 1.45 -9.51
C ASN A 179 -4.11 1.95 -8.33
N ALA A 180 -4.25 3.23 -8.00
CA ALA A 180 -3.65 3.83 -6.82
C ALA A 180 -4.72 4.11 -5.75
N VAL A 181 -4.35 3.97 -4.49
CA VAL A 181 -5.15 4.38 -3.33
C VAL A 181 -4.47 5.55 -2.65
N LEU A 182 -5.22 6.59 -2.32
CA LEU A 182 -4.74 7.81 -1.71
C LEU A 182 -5.43 7.99 -0.33
N PRO A 183 -4.90 7.37 0.73
CA PRO A 183 -5.43 7.60 2.08
C PRO A 183 -5.17 9.02 2.55
N GLY A 184 -6.11 9.56 3.34
CA GLY A 184 -5.89 10.75 4.16
C GLY A 184 -5.08 10.43 5.42
N THR A 185 -5.30 11.20 6.49
CA THR A 185 -4.72 10.88 7.79
C THR A 185 -5.53 9.75 8.43
N ILE A 186 -4.92 8.57 8.51
CA ILE A 186 -5.53 7.35 9.07
C ILE A 186 -4.87 7.04 10.40
N MET A 187 -5.67 6.79 11.46
CA MET A 187 -5.17 6.46 12.79
C MET A 187 -4.50 5.08 12.80
N THR A 188 -3.20 5.10 12.57
CA THR A 188 -2.32 3.93 12.60
C THR A 188 -1.32 4.05 13.75
N PRO A 189 -0.61 2.98 14.15
CA PRO A 189 0.46 3.08 15.15
C PRO A 189 1.52 4.12 14.78
N ASN A 190 1.84 4.30 13.50
CA ASN A 190 2.78 5.33 13.05
C ASN A 190 2.23 6.75 13.30
N VAL A 191 0.97 7.02 12.93
CA VAL A 191 0.34 8.32 13.17
C VAL A 191 0.20 8.59 14.66
N ARG A 192 -0.17 7.58 15.47
CA ARG A 192 -0.20 7.69 16.93
C ARG A 192 1.18 8.07 17.48
N SER A 193 2.24 7.40 17.03
CA SER A 193 3.61 7.72 17.46
C SER A 193 4.03 9.16 17.10
N VAL A 194 3.60 9.66 15.94
CA VAL A 194 3.83 11.05 15.55
C VAL A 194 3.11 12.00 16.50
N ILE A 195 1.85 11.75 16.79
CA ILE A 195 1.02 12.56 17.71
C ILE A 195 1.67 12.57 19.10
N ASP A 196 1.98 11.41 19.66
CA ASP A 196 2.54 11.25 21.00
C ASP A 196 3.93 11.88 21.12
N GLY A 197 4.68 12.01 20.03
CA GLY A 197 5.98 12.67 19.97
C GLY A 197 5.92 14.21 19.93
N THR A 198 4.73 14.82 19.83
CA THR A 198 4.59 16.28 19.80
C THR A 198 4.52 16.88 21.21
N PRO A 199 4.84 18.19 21.38
CA PRO A 199 4.72 18.86 22.68
C PRO A 199 3.31 18.88 23.27
N ASN A 200 2.28 18.83 22.41
CA ASN A 200 0.87 18.80 22.82
C ASN A 200 0.10 17.76 21.97
N PRO A 201 0.10 16.48 22.38
CA PRO A 201 -0.55 15.40 21.62
C PRO A 201 -2.03 15.64 21.35
N ALA A 202 -2.79 16.17 22.31
CA ALA A 202 -4.22 16.39 22.17
C ALA A 202 -4.54 17.46 21.08
N GLU A 203 -3.78 18.55 21.06
CA GLU A 203 -3.91 19.61 20.05
C GLU A 203 -3.51 19.08 18.65
N THR A 204 -2.46 18.27 18.58
CA THR A 204 -2.02 17.65 17.32
C THR A 204 -3.09 16.67 16.79
N GLU A 205 -3.68 15.86 17.65
CA GLU A 205 -4.75 14.93 17.28
C GLU A 205 -5.99 15.68 16.78
N GLU A 206 -6.38 16.74 17.45
CA GLU A 206 -7.47 17.63 17.03
C GLU A 206 -7.16 18.29 15.68
N ALA A 207 -5.95 18.83 15.51
CA ALA A 207 -5.53 19.44 14.25
C ALA A 207 -5.54 18.44 13.08
N PHE A 208 -5.09 17.20 13.30
CA PHE A 208 -5.16 16.14 12.29
C PHE A 208 -6.60 15.75 11.96
N SER A 209 -7.49 15.74 12.93
CA SER A 209 -8.92 15.48 12.72
C SER A 209 -9.60 16.58 11.92
N LEU A 210 -9.37 17.84 12.29
CA LEU A 210 -9.97 19.02 11.65
C LEU A 210 -9.41 19.33 10.26
N ALA A 211 -8.21 18.82 9.94
CA ALA A 211 -7.63 18.95 8.61
C ALA A 211 -8.47 18.22 7.54
N GLN A 212 -9.25 17.22 7.95
CA GLN A 212 -10.15 16.50 7.07
C GLN A 212 -11.57 17.09 7.16
N PRO A 213 -12.18 17.52 6.04
CA PRO A 213 -13.52 18.14 6.03
C PRO A 213 -14.62 17.35 6.76
N VAL A 214 -14.50 16.01 6.84
CA VAL A 214 -15.43 15.16 7.62
C VAL A 214 -15.27 15.32 9.12
N GLY A 215 -14.20 15.99 9.62
CA GLY A 215 -13.98 16.34 11.01
C GLY A 215 -13.35 15.26 11.88
N HIS A 216 -12.86 14.19 11.31
CA HIS A 216 -12.14 13.13 12.03
C HIS A 216 -11.11 12.45 11.15
N MET A 217 -10.08 11.84 11.75
CA MET A 217 -9.16 10.94 11.05
C MET A 217 -9.88 9.66 10.64
N GLY A 218 -9.43 9.05 9.55
CA GLY A 218 -9.94 7.74 9.13
C GLY A 218 -9.40 6.60 10.01
N GLU A 219 -10.07 5.47 9.98
CA GLU A 219 -9.63 4.22 10.56
C GLU A 219 -9.01 3.31 9.49
N PRO A 220 -8.10 2.39 9.83
CA PRO A 220 -7.50 1.47 8.86
C PRO A 220 -8.52 0.67 8.04
N ASP A 221 -9.66 0.33 8.63
CA ASP A 221 -10.74 -0.40 7.94
C ASP A 221 -11.41 0.42 6.83
N ASP A 222 -11.43 1.76 6.91
CA ASP A 222 -11.97 2.61 5.84
C ASP A 222 -11.21 2.40 4.53
N VAL A 223 -9.89 2.25 4.64
CA VAL A 223 -9.03 1.97 3.49
C VAL A 223 -9.14 0.49 3.08
N ALA A 224 -9.17 -0.43 4.04
CA ALA A 224 -9.23 -1.87 3.77
C ALA A 224 -10.48 -2.27 2.98
N HIS A 225 -11.62 -1.63 3.20
CA HIS A 225 -12.85 -1.85 2.41
C HIS A 225 -12.68 -1.51 0.92
N LEU A 226 -11.96 -0.42 0.61
CA LEU A 226 -11.64 -0.08 -0.78
C LEU A 226 -10.69 -1.12 -1.39
N LEU A 227 -9.74 -1.65 -0.62
CA LEU A 227 -8.84 -2.69 -1.11
C LEU A 227 -9.61 -3.96 -1.50
N VAL A 228 -10.58 -4.39 -0.69
CA VAL A 228 -11.46 -5.52 -1.04
C VAL A 228 -12.17 -5.27 -2.38
N TYR A 229 -12.74 -4.07 -2.59
CA TYR A 229 -13.34 -3.70 -3.86
C TYR A 229 -12.33 -3.79 -5.02
N LEU A 230 -11.14 -3.19 -4.88
CA LEU A 230 -10.13 -3.16 -5.94
C LEU A 230 -9.52 -4.55 -6.22
N ALA A 231 -9.45 -5.42 -5.21
CA ALA A 231 -8.99 -6.79 -5.33
C ALA A 231 -10.05 -7.71 -5.96
N SER A 232 -11.33 -7.37 -5.82
CA SER A 232 -12.45 -8.17 -6.31
C SER A 232 -12.73 -7.96 -7.80
N ASP A 233 -13.60 -8.82 -8.35
CA ASP A 233 -14.08 -8.72 -9.74
C ASP A 233 -15.14 -7.62 -9.92
N GLU A 234 -15.62 -7.01 -8.82
CA GLU A 234 -16.52 -5.84 -8.86
C GLU A 234 -15.84 -4.63 -9.52
N SER A 235 -14.50 -4.54 -9.41
CA SER A 235 -13.70 -3.43 -9.97
C SER A 235 -13.13 -3.70 -11.37
N LYS A 236 -13.69 -4.67 -12.11
CA LYS A 236 -13.19 -5.08 -13.44
C LYS A 236 -13.11 -3.96 -14.48
N PHE A 237 -13.82 -2.85 -14.28
CA PHE A 237 -13.79 -1.68 -15.17
C PHE A 237 -12.98 -0.51 -14.61
N ALA A 238 -12.29 -0.69 -13.47
CA ALA A 238 -11.44 0.30 -12.84
C ALA A 238 -9.96 -0.01 -13.11
N THR A 239 -9.29 0.81 -13.91
CA THR A 239 -7.83 0.74 -14.14
C THR A 239 -7.27 2.13 -14.43
N GLY A 240 -6.04 2.39 -14.00
CA GLY A 240 -5.36 3.70 -14.14
C GLY A 240 -5.96 4.80 -13.25
N ALA A 241 -6.83 4.47 -12.33
CA ALA A 241 -7.48 5.44 -11.45
C ALA A 241 -6.71 5.66 -10.15
N ALA A 242 -6.92 6.83 -9.55
CA ALA A 242 -6.48 7.17 -8.21
C ALA A 242 -7.73 7.36 -7.33
N PHE A 243 -7.86 6.55 -6.29
CA PHE A 243 -9.00 6.52 -5.38
C PHE A 243 -8.63 7.18 -4.05
N ALA A 244 -9.18 8.35 -3.77
CA ALA A 244 -9.02 8.99 -2.47
C ALA A 244 -9.95 8.35 -1.42
N VAL A 245 -9.39 8.09 -0.22
CA VAL A 245 -10.11 7.73 1.01
C VAL A 245 -9.52 8.61 2.10
N ASP A 246 -9.92 9.88 2.13
CA ASP A 246 -9.19 10.93 2.80
C ASP A 246 -10.08 11.93 3.56
N GLY A 247 -11.37 11.62 3.72
CA GLY A 247 -12.31 12.50 4.39
C GLY A 247 -12.46 13.89 3.76
N GLY A 248 -12.11 14.03 2.46
CA GLY A 248 -12.15 15.29 1.73
C GLY A 248 -10.87 16.12 1.84
N LEU A 249 -9.78 15.58 2.41
CA LEU A 249 -8.52 16.31 2.59
C LEU A 249 -7.93 16.85 1.28
N SER A 250 -8.19 16.20 0.13
CA SER A 250 -7.61 16.55 -1.17
C SER A 250 -8.52 17.36 -2.09
N ILE A 251 -9.64 17.91 -1.59
CA ILE A 251 -10.57 18.75 -2.35
C ILE A 251 -10.48 20.22 -1.98
#